data_b74d6366ebe70844062481d78204811c
#
_entry.id   b74d6366ebe70844062481d78204811c
#
_cell.length_a   1.000
_cell.length_b   1.000
_cell.length_c   1.000
_cell.angle_alpha   90.00
_cell.angle_beta   90.00
_cell.angle_gamma   90.00
#
_symmetry.space_group_name_H-M   'P 1'
#
loop_
_entity.id
_entity.type
_entity.pdbx_description
1 polymer ?
#
loop_
_entity_poly.entity_id
_entity_poly.type
_entity_poly.pdbx_seq_one_letter_code
_entity_poly.pdbx_strand_id
1 'polypeptide(L)'
;MRESAIERAICQHSKDVGILQFKFTSPNKSGVADRIFLFPNRQVIFMEMKTPKGKLSRLQENHIRLIQKYGHCVYVVDSVEQGKEILDSHL
;
A
#
# COMPACT_ATOMS: atom_id res chain seq x y z
N MET A 1 15.95 -0.60 -6.81
CA MET A 1 15.66 -0.76 -5.38
C MET A 1 14.75 -1.95 -5.18
N ARG A 2 15.01 -2.75 -4.17
CA ARG A 2 14.15 -3.90 -3.86
C ARG A 2 12.80 -3.46 -3.34
N GLU A 3 11.78 -4.28 -3.60
CA GLU A 3 10.43 -4.04 -3.10
C GLU A 3 10.40 -3.85 -1.58
N SER A 4 11.13 -4.68 -0.84
CA SER A 4 11.21 -4.57 0.62
C SER A 4 11.85 -3.26 1.08
N ALA A 5 12.79 -2.71 0.32
CA ALA A 5 13.41 -1.43 0.65
C ALA A 5 12.44 -0.26 0.40
N ILE A 6 11.65 -0.35 -0.66
CA ILE A 6 10.59 0.63 -0.96
C ILE A 6 9.56 0.61 0.17
N GLU A 7 9.09 -0.57 0.55
CA GLU A 7 8.11 -0.75 1.62
C GLU A 7 8.62 -0.17 2.94
N ARG A 8 9.85 -0.49 3.31
CA ARG A 8 10.46 -0.01 4.56
C ARG A 8 10.52 1.51 4.62
N ALA A 9 10.95 2.15 3.54
CA ALA A 9 11.08 3.60 3.50
C ALA A 9 9.72 4.30 3.58
N ILE A 10 8.71 3.76 2.91
CA ILE A 10 7.35 4.31 2.96
C ILE A 10 6.76 4.13 4.37
N CYS A 11 6.96 2.97 4.99
CA CYS A 11 6.48 2.72 6.35
C CYS A 11 7.17 3.62 7.37
N GLN A 12 8.45 3.91 7.20
CA GLN A 12 9.16 4.84 8.08
C GLN A 12 8.59 6.26 7.93
N HIS A 13 8.34 6.69 6.70
CA HIS A 13 7.70 7.99 6.45
C HIS A 13 6.31 8.07 7.12
N SER A 14 5.52 7.02 6.98
CA SER A 14 4.22 6.91 7.61
C SER A 14 4.31 7.15 9.13
N LYS A 15 5.28 6.51 9.78
CA LYS A 15 5.53 6.66 11.20
C LYS A 15 5.93 8.11 11.53
N ASP A 16 6.80 8.70 10.72
CA ASP A 16 7.30 10.05 10.94
C ASP A 16 6.21 11.12 10.85
N VAL A 17 5.22 10.90 10.00
CA VAL A 17 4.12 11.87 9.81
C VAL A 17 2.84 11.52 10.58
N GLY A 18 2.88 10.49 11.41
CA GLY A 18 1.77 10.16 12.30
C GLY A 18 0.66 9.33 11.68
N ILE A 19 0.99 8.49 10.73
CA ILE A 19 0.04 7.55 10.11
C ILE A 19 0.33 6.14 10.63
N LEU A 20 -0.68 5.47 11.18
CA LEU A 20 -0.55 4.10 11.64
C LEU A 20 -0.59 3.15 10.45
N GLN A 21 0.27 2.15 10.46
CA GLN A 21 0.28 1.18 9.37
C GLN A 21 0.44 -0.24 9.90
N PHE A 22 -0.13 -1.18 9.16
CA PHE A 22 0.00 -2.60 9.44
C PHE A 22 0.28 -3.35 8.16
N LYS A 23 1.04 -4.42 8.30
CA LYS A 23 1.23 -5.36 7.20
C LYS A 23 -0.05 -6.19 7.06
N PHE A 24 -0.58 -6.23 5.85
CA PHE A 24 -1.76 -7.01 5.57
C PHE A 24 -1.34 -8.36 4.98
N THR A 25 -1.51 -9.40 5.77
CA THR A 25 -1.24 -10.76 5.31
C THR A 25 -2.48 -11.63 5.48
N SER A 26 -2.73 -12.47 4.48
CA SER A 26 -3.79 -13.46 4.58
C SER A 26 -3.20 -14.84 4.33
N PRO A 27 -3.22 -15.74 5.31
CA PRO A 27 -2.59 -17.06 5.16
C PRO A 27 -3.15 -17.88 4.00
N ASN A 28 -4.41 -17.68 3.68
CA ASN A 28 -5.12 -18.48 2.68
C ASN A 28 -5.39 -17.74 1.38
N LYS A 29 -4.92 -16.50 1.24
CA LYS A 29 -5.16 -15.69 0.04
C LYS A 29 -3.91 -14.91 -0.31
N SER A 30 -3.22 -15.34 -1.35
CA SER A 30 -2.16 -14.54 -1.94
C SER A 30 -2.78 -13.41 -2.76
N GLY A 31 -2.01 -12.36 -3.02
CA GLY A 31 -2.46 -11.27 -3.87
C GLY A 31 -3.22 -10.15 -3.17
N VAL A 32 -3.33 -10.19 -1.84
CA VAL A 32 -3.89 -9.07 -1.07
C VAL A 32 -2.83 -7.98 -0.95
N ALA A 33 -3.25 -6.71 -0.90
CA ALA A 33 -2.35 -5.57 -0.79
C ALA A 33 -1.42 -5.70 0.43
N ASP A 34 -0.18 -5.22 0.30
CA ASP A 34 0.87 -5.41 1.31
C ASP A 34 0.63 -4.69 2.61
N ARG A 35 0.12 -3.46 2.55
CA ARG A 35 0.01 -2.57 3.72
C ARG A 35 -1.33 -1.89 3.78
N ILE A 36 -1.78 -1.66 5.02
CA ILE A 36 -2.95 -0.82 5.32
C ILE A 36 -2.43 0.38 6.09
N PHE A 37 -2.85 1.58 5.67
CA PHE A 37 -2.53 2.84 6.35
C PHE A 37 -3.79 3.44 6.93
N LEU A 38 -3.74 3.71 8.22
CA LEU A 38 -4.84 4.30 8.98
C LEU A 38 -4.48 5.74 9.35
N PHE A 39 -5.24 6.69 8.82
CA PHE A 39 -4.98 8.10 9.01
C PHE A 39 -5.76 8.64 10.21
N PRO A 40 -5.26 9.69 10.90
CA PRO A 40 -6.00 10.30 12.00
C PRO A 40 -7.35 10.89 11.58
N ASN A 41 -7.51 11.19 10.28
CA ASN A 41 -8.74 11.79 9.72
C ASN A 41 -9.75 10.75 9.24
N ARG A 42 -9.68 9.52 9.74
CA ARG A 42 -10.58 8.40 9.40
C ARG A 42 -10.36 7.78 8.04
N GLN A 43 -9.42 8.27 7.25
CA GLN A 43 -9.13 7.66 5.96
C GLN A 43 -8.36 6.36 6.16
N VAL A 44 -8.63 5.41 5.28
CA VAL A 44 -7.93 4.12 5.22
C VAL A 44 -7.51 3.91 3.77
N ILE A 45 -6.24 3.64 3.55
CA ILE A 45 -5.78 3.27 2.21
C ILE A 45 -5.00 1.98 2.26
N PHE A 46 -5.04 1.25 1.15
CA PHE A 46 -4.25 0.05 0.94
C PHE A 46 -3.15 0.37 -0.06
N MET A 47 -2.00 -0.24 0.12
CA MET A 47 -0.88 0.01 -0.77
C MET A 47 -0.16 -1.30 -1.09
N GLU A 48 0.07 -1.53 -2.37
CA GLU A 48 0.84 -2.65 -2.88
C GLU A 48 2.16 -2.11 -3.42
N MET A 49 3.28 -2.61 -2.89
CA MET A 49 4.60 -2.19 -3.34
C MET A 49 5.10 -3.14 -4.41
N LYS A 50 5.66 -2.55 -5.47
CA LYS A 50 6.28 -3.29 -6.57
C LYS A 50 7.61 -2.64 -6.93
N THR A 51 8.50 -3.41 -7.53
CA THR A 51 9.67 -2.82 -8.18
C THR A 51 9.23 -2.20 -9.51
N PRO A 52 10.00 -1.26 -10.09
CA PRO A 52 9.64 -0.65 -11.37
C PRO A 52 9.41 -1.65 -12.51
N LYS A 53 10.06 -2.80 -12.43
CA LYS A 53 9.90 -3.88 -13.42
C LYS A 53 8.90 -4.94 -12.98
N GLY A 54 8.41 -4.86 -11.77
CA GLY A 54 7.47 -5.83 -11.23
C GLY A 54 6.08 -5.63 -11.81
N LYS A 55 5.35 -6.72 -11.94
CA LYS A 55 3.98 -6.70 -12.44
C LYS A 55 3.06 -7.34 -11.42
N LEU A 56 1.83 -6.84 -11.36
CA LEU A 56 0.81 -7.46 -10.54
C LEU A 56 0.44 -8.83 -11.12
N SER A 57 0.24 -9.82 -10.26
CA SER A 57 -0.37 -11.07 -10.67
C SER A 57 -1.85 -10.83 -10.94
N ARG A 58 -2.47 -11.76 -11.67
CA ARG A 58 -3.90 -11.69 -11.92
C ARG A 58 -4.70 -11.70 -10.63
N LEU A 59 -4.25 -12.49 -9.65
CA LEU A 59 -4.90 -12.57 -8.35
C LEU A 59 -4.79 -11.24 -7.60
N GLN A 60 -3.64 -10.59 -7.65
CA GLN A 60 -3.46 -9.25 -7.06
C GLN A 60 -4.39 -8.24 -7.71
N GLU A 61 -4.47 -8.24 -9.04
CA GLU A 61 -5.37 -7.33 -9.76
C GLU A 61 -6.82 -7.54 -9.36
N ASN A 62 -7.23 -8.80 -9.21
CA ASN A 62 -8.61 -9.12 -8.83
C ASN A 62 -8.92 -8.65 -7.41
N HIS A 63 -8.00 -8.83 -6.46
CA HIS A 63 -8.20 -8.38 -5.09
C HIS A 63 -8.22 -6.86 -4.99
N ILE A 64 -7.38 -6.18 -5.75
CA ILE A 64 -7.38 -4.71 -5.79
C ILE A 64 -8.74 -4.20 -6.28
N ARG A 65 -9.24 -4.76 -7.37
CA ARG A 65 -10.56 -4.37 -7.88
C ARG A 65 -11.68 -4.64 -6.89
N LEU A 66 -11.59 -5.74 -6.16
CA LEU A 66 -12.59 -6.08 -5.15
C LEU A 66 -12.59 -5.06 -4.01
N ILE A 67 -11.40 -4.71 -3.50
CA ILE A 67 -11.26 -3.72 -2.44
C ILE A 67 -11.81 -2.37 -2.89
N GLN A 68 -11.49 -1.96 -4.13
CA GLN A 68 -11.99 -0.71 -4.71
C GLN A 68 -13.52 -0.74 -4.86
N LYS A 69 -14.07 -1.87 -5.24
CA LYS A 69 -15.52 -2.05 -5.37
C LYS A 69 -16.23 -1.81 -4.04
N TYR A 70 -15.59 -2.14 -2.93
CA TYR A 70 -16.14 -1.89 -1.60
C TYR A 70 -15.86 -0.47 -1.09
N GLY A 71 -15.36 0.41 -1.95
CA GLY A 71 -15.24 1.83 -1.64
C GLY A 71 -13.90 2.25 -1.03
N HIS A 72 -12.88 1.40 -1.06
CA HIS A 72 -11.59 1.70 -0.47
C HIS A 72 -10.54 2.04 -1.52
N CYS A 73 -9.61 2.91 -1.14
CA CYS A 73 -8.50 3.30 -2.01
C CYS A 73 -7.40 2.25 -1.97
N VAL A 74 -6.94 1.84 -3.13
CA VAL A 74 -5.78 0.96 -3.26
C VAL A 74 -4.81 1.59 -4.24
N TYR A 75 -3.56 1.74 -3.83
CA TYR A 75 -2.49 2.28 -4.66
C TYR A 75 -1.43 1.22 -4.91
N VAL A 76 -0.95 1.15 -6.13
CA VAL A 76 0.21 0.34 -6.48
C VAL A 76 1.36 1.29 -6.70
N VAL A 77 2.43 1.14 -5.94
CA VAL A 77 3.56 2.05 -5.99
C VAL A 77 4.84 1.30 -6.33
N ASP A 78 5.72 1.95 -7.08
CA ASP A 78 7.00 1.38 -7.46
C ASP A 78 8.20 2.26 -7.09
N SER A 79 7.95 3.32 -6.33
CA SER A 79 9.02 4.18 -5.83
C SER A 79 8.67 4.71 -4.44
N VAL A 80 9.71 5.06 -3.69
CA VAL A 80 9.57 5.66 -2.36
C VAL A 80 8.86 7.01 -2.46
N GLU A 81 9.26 7.83 -3.43
CA GLU A 81 8.70 9.17 -3.63
C GLU A 81 7.21 9.12 -3.88
N GLN A 82 6.77 8.21 -4.74
CA GLN A 82 5.35 8.03 -5.04
C GLN A 82 4.57 7.66 -3.79
N GLY A 83 5.08 6.72 -3.01
CA GLY A 83 4.42 6.28 -1.78
C GLY A 83 4.30 7.41 -0.76
N LYS A 84 5.38 8.17 -0.55
CA LYS A 84 5.37 9.31 0.37
C LYS A 84 4.37 10.37 -0.08
N GLU A 85 4.35 10.69 -1.36
CA GLU A 85 3.45 11.69 -1.92
C GLU A 85 1.99 11.30 -1.71
N ILE A 86 1.66 10.02 -1.93
CA ILE A 86 0.32 9.52 -1.70
C ILE A 86 -0.07 9.67 -0.23
N LEU A 87 0.80 9.26 0.68
CA LEU A 87 0.52 9.39 2.11
C LEU A 87 0.30 10.85 2.50
N ASP A 88 1.17 11.73 2.04
CA ASP A 88 1.06 13.16 2.37
C ASP A 88 -0.21 13.78 1.79
N SER A 89 -0.67 13.31 0.64
CA SER A 89 -1.87 13.86 -0.01
C SER A 89 -3.17 13.51 0.73
N HIS A 90 -3.14 12.48 1.57
CA HIS A 90 -4.31 12.07 2.35
C HIS A 90 -4.33 12.64 3.77
N LEU A 91 -3.27 13.31 4.16
CA LEU A 91 -3.19 13.94 5.48
C LEU A 91 -4.06 15.19 5.58
#